data_60be360adca39b3c1adc3b427bb4d4c8
#
_entry.id   60be360adca39b3c1adc3b427bb4d4c8
#
_cell.length_a   1.000
_cell.length_b   1.000
_cell.length_c   1.000
_cell.angle_alpha   90.00
_cell.angle_beta   90.00
_cell.angle_gamma   90.00
#
_symmetry.space_group_name_H-M   'P 1'
#
loop_
_entity.id
_entity.type
_entity.pdbx_description
1 polymer ?
#
loop_
_entity_poly.entity_id
_entity_poly.type
_entity_poly.pdbx_seq_one_letter_code
_entity_poly.pdbx_strand_id
1 'polypeptide(L)'
;MAESSRPETALSPVAASLDRELWSRVWLTLRRLLTSEIGGKVRLMFAAIVALLLGINGLNVVNSYVGRNLMTAIVDHSTSRFFSMVVAWIVVFACLTLAAVIVRFVEERLALLWRDWLTHQLVDGYLEGGAYLRLKERGDLDNPDQRITEDVRAFTATTLSFVLMGMNAIFGIFAFSGVLWSISPLLFSVAVAYAILGSLLTVLIGRPLVALNYDQSDREASFRAELVHAGENAESVALLRLERSLRGRLSRRIEALVANMKRIIGVHRRVGTFTTGYNYGIQLLPPLIVGPLFIQGKIDFGVVTQSAMAFSQLLGAFSLIVTQFASISSYAATLVRLTAFSAALEPARSSTPARPQRGEHKGSLFYEDLTLYSRNGEECLVAHLNVSIEPGTRVLVTATDEARRALFRALALGRDAHAGRVPYPRVMFLPERPYVPAATLRELVLQDGPEHAVDDSVIATTLHELDLEPALGRVGGLDVEGDFGHALSLGEQQLLAVARVVLAAPTFVVLHNPGSTLAPEQLELALARLTEASVTYLTLGGADSPLGAYDSILEVHAGGTWGFRRDSQLPSRPRSRPVSSAPTE
;
A
#
# COMPACT_ATOMS: atom_id res chain seq x y z
N MET A 1 25.04 -20.39 -19.93
CA MET A 1 26.22 -19.55 -19.66
C MET A 1 25.96 -18.19 -20.27
N ALA A 2 25.49 -17.27 -19.46
CA ALA A 2 25.64 -15.81 -19.64
C ALA A 2 25.31 -15.21 -18.27
N GLU A 3 26.33 -15.09 -17.43
CA GLU A 3 26.34 -14.30 -16.21
C GLU A 3 26.31 -12.83 -16.66
N SER A 4 25.12 -12.21 -16.66
CA SER A 4 25.05 -10.76 -16.83
C SER A 4 25.55 -10.12 -15.55
N SER A 5 26.75 -9.60 -15.60
CA SER A 5 27.36 -8.70 -14.63
C SER A 5 26.43 -7.53 -14.34
N ARG A 6 25.68 -7.60 -13.24
CA ARG A 6 25.05 -6.41 -12.64
C ARG A 6 26.19 -5.52 -12.12
N PRO A 7 26.19 -4.23 -12.40
CA PRO A 7 27.25 -3.35 -11.92
C PRO A 7 27.23 -3.27 -10.41
N GLU A 8 28.38 -3.46 -9.77
CA GLU A 8 28.65 -3.35 -8.32
C GLU A 8 28.36 -1.96 -7.72
N THR A 9 27.80 -1.04 -8.49
CA THR A 9 27.47 0.33 -8.06
C THR A 9 26.12 0.48 -7.35
N ALA A 10 25.36 -0.61 -7.12
CA ALA A 10 24.06 -0.55 -6.44
C ALA A 10 24.15 -0.54 -4.89
N LEU A 11 25.34 -0.53 -4.30
CA LEU A 11 25.55 -0.47 -2.83
C LEU A 11 25.55 0.96 -2.26
N SER A 12 25.40 1.98 -3.10
CA SER A 12 25.37 3.38 -2.68
C SER A 12 24.01 3.95 -2.23
N PRO A 13 22.81 3.38 -2.54
CA PRO A 13 21.58 4.09 -2.23
C PRO A 13 21.20 4.09 -0.75
N VAL A 14 21.60 3.06 0.03
CA VAL A 14 21.17 2.95 1.43
C VAL A 14 22.07 3.74 2.39
N ALA A 15 23.32 3.94 2.07
CA ALA A 15 24.25 4.75 2.87
C ALA A 15 24.15 6.26 2.54
N ALA A 16 23.74 6.60 1.33
CA ALA A 16 23.46 7.97 0.90
C ALA A 16 22.04 8.44 1.24
N SER A 17 21.17 7.56 1.65
CA SER A 17 19.72 7.79 1.78
C SER A 17 19.26 8.40 3.11
N LEU A 18 20.13 8.92 3.93
CA LEU A 18 19.78 9.96 4.89
C LEU A 18 19.83 11.34 4.18
N ASP A 19 19.52 11.34 2.89
CA ASP A 19 19.57 12.50 2.03
C ASP A 19 18.58 13.57 2.49
N ARG A 20 19.02 14.80 2.41
CA ARG A 20 18.25 16.02 2.70
C ARG A 20 16.87 16.00 2.02
N GLU A 21 16.75 15.29 0.90
CA GLU A 21 15.51 15.14 0.15
C GLU A 21 14.48 14.24 0.85
N LEU A 22 14.89 13.12 1.45
CA LEU A 22 13.99 12.25 2.23
C LEU A 22 13.43 12.97 3.45
N TRP A 23 14.29 13.67 4.20
CA TRP A 23 13.85 14.47 5.33
C TRP A 23 12.94 15.62 4.93
N SER A 24 13.17 16.25 3.78
CA SER A 24 12.28 17.29 3.24
C SER A 24 10.89 16.75 2.92
N ARG A 25 10.79 15.53 2.41
CA ARG A 25 9.50 14.88 2.11
C ARG A 25 8.77 14.46 3.39
N VAL A 26 9.47 13.93 4.40
CA VAL A 26 8.87 13.67 5.72
C VAL A 26 8.33 14.96 6.33
N TRP A 27 9.12 16.02 6.29
CA TRP A 27 8.69 17.34 6.77
C TRP A 27 7.49 17.88 6.01
N LEU A 28 7.46 17.70 4.69
CA LEU A 28 6.31 18.12 3.87
C LEU A 28 5.04 17.34 4.25
N THR A 29 5.14 16.04 4.46
CA THR A 29 4.01 15.20 4.89
C THR A 29 3.52 15.62 6.28
N LEU A 30 4.43 15.87 7.21
CA LEU A 30 4.10 16.34 8.55
C LEU A 30 3.46 17.75 8.50
N ARG A 31 3.98 18.64 7.66
CA ARG A 31 3.39 19.97 7.46
C ARG A 31 1.98 19.88 6.89
N ARG A 32 1.75 19.01 5.89
CA ARG A 32 0.41 18.77 5.32
C ARG A 32 -0.56 18.25 6.38
N LEU A 33 -0.12 17.33 7.25
CA LEU A 33 -0.92 16.84 8.38
C LEU A 33 -1.29 17.98 9.34
N LEU A 34 -0.33 18.82 9.71
CA LEU A 34 -0.55 19.92 10.65
C LEU A 34 -1.47 21.03 10.09
N THR A 35 -1.56 21.15 8.77
CA THR A 35 -2.43 22.11 8.07
C THR A 35 -3.76 21.52 7.61
N SER A 36 -3.97 20.22 7.79
CA SER A 36 -5.21 19.51 7.44
C SER A 36 -6.36 19.86 8.41
N GLU A 37 -7.58 19.43 8.07
CA GLU A 37 -8.77 19.59 8.91
C GLU A 37 -8.58 19.02 10.33
N ILE A 38 -7.82 17.92 10.45
CA ILE A 38 -7.48 17.31 11.75
C ILE A 38 -6.29 17.98 12.45
N GLY A 39 -5.60 18.91 11.79
CA GLY A 39 -4.37 19.54 12.26
C GLY A 39 -4.49 20.22 13.63
N GLY A 40 -5.68 20.74 13.96
CA GLY A 40 -5.97 21.31 15.30
C GLY A 40 -5.86 20.25 16.41
N LYS A 41 -6.48 19.08 16.21
CA LYS A 41 -6.42 17.94 17.15
C LYS A 41 -5.00 17.39 17.29
N VAL A 42 -4.30 17.24 16.15
CA VAL A 42 -2.91 16.75 16.11
C VAL A 42 -1.99 17.68 16.92
N ARG A 43 -2.07 19.00 16.73
CA ARG A 43 -1.27 19.99 17.47
C ARG A 43 -1.53 19.96 18.96
N LEU A 44 -2.81 19.86 19.37
CA LEU A 44 -3.18 19.76 20.78
C LEU A 44 -2.63 18.50 21.43
N MET A 45 -2.81 17.34 20.79
CA MET A 45 -2.30 16.07 21.30
C MET A 45 -0.77 16.06 21.37
N PHE A 46 -0.10 16.58 20.36
CA PHE A 46 1.36 16.71 20.36
C PHE A 46 1.85 17.62 21.49
N ALA A 47 1.22 18.78 21.67
CA ALA A 47 1.54 19.69 22.79
C ALA A 47 1.31 19.04 24.15
N ALA A 48 0.24 18.25 24.30
CA ALA A 48 -0.03 17.50 25.54
C ALA A 48 1.08 16.45 25.80
N ILE A 49 1.54 15.72 24.77
CA ILE A 49 2.64 14.77 24.92
C ILE A 49 3.93 15.49 25.32
N VAL A 50 4.25 16.63 24.69
CA VAL A 50 5.44 17.43 25.04
C VAL A 50 5.41 17.86 26.50
N ALA A 51 4.27 18.39 26.97
CA ALA A 51 4.09 18.79 28.37
C ALA A 51 4.24 17.60 29.34
N LEU A 52 3.67 16.46 28.98
CA LEU A 52 3.79 15.22 29.77
C LEU A 52 5.22 14.70 29.80
N LEU A 53 5.96 14.72 28.68
CA LEU A 53 7.37 14.31 28.64
C LEU A 53 8.25 15.23 29.49
N LEU A 54 8.01 16.53 29.48
CA LEU A 54 8.67 17.48 30.38
C LEU A 54 8.33 17.17 31.85
N GLY A 55 7.07 16.89 32.13
CA GLY A 55 6.62 16.46 33.47
C GLY A 55 7.30 15.18 33.94
N ILE A 56 7.38 14.15 33.07
CA ILE A 56 8.06 12.88 33.37
C ILE A 56 9.55 13.11 33.67
N ASN A 57 10.25 13.91 32.85
CA ASN A 57 11.66 14.20 33.09
C ASN A 57 11.87 15.01 34.39
N GLY A 58 10.97 15.98 34.69
CA GLY A 58 10.97 16.69 35.96
C GLY A 58 10.74 15.75 37.16
N LEU A 59 9.74 14.86 37.06
CA LEU A 59 9.47 13.85 38.09
C LEU A 59 10.65 12.86 38.25
N ASN A 60 11.36 12.50 37.19
CA ASN A 60 12.56 11.67 37.28
C ASN A 60 13.71 12.39 38.01
N VAL A 61 13.86 13.69 37.84
CA VAL A 61 14.79 14.50 38.65
C VAL A 61 14.36 14.49 40.12
N VAL A 62 13.09 14.76 40.43
CA VAL A 62 12.56 14.66 41.78
C VAL A 62 12.79 13.28 42.37
N ASN A 63 12.53 12.21 41.61
CA ASN A 63 12.79 10.84 42.00
C ASN A 63 14.25 10.61 42.38
N SER A 64 15.21 11.21 41.67
CA SER A 64 16.63 11.09 41.97
C SER A 64 16.99 11.74 43.32
N TYR A 65 16.37 12.89 43.67
CA TYR A 65 16.56 13.56 44.96
C TYR A 65 15.86 12.80 46.11
N VAL A 66 14.65 12.29 45.87
CA VAL A 66 13.94 11.46 46.89
C VAL A 66 14.77 10.18 47.17
N GLY A 67 15.29 9.54 46.14
CA GLY A 67 16.17 8.38 46.28
C GLY A 67 17.46 8.69 47.03
N ARG A 68 18.09 9.86 46.76
CA ARG A 68 19.24 10.36 47.53
C ARG A 68 18.90 10.50 48.99
N ASN A 69 17.83 11.21 49.32
CA ASN A 69 17.43 11.50 50.71
C ASN A 69 17.02 10.22 51.47
N LEU A 70 16.40 9.25 50.79
CA LEU A 70 16.09 7.96 51.33
C LEU A 70 17.34 7.19 51.73
N MET A 71 18.36 7.14 50.84
CA MET A 71 19.61 6.45 51.12
C MET A 71 20.41 7.12 52.24
N THR A 72 20.39 8.45 52.31
CA THR A 72 21.00 9.19 53.40
C THR A 72 20.28 8.90 54.73
N ALA A 73 18.92 8.87 54.77
CA ALA A 73 18.15 8.56 55.96
C ALA A 73 18.43 7.15 56.51
N ILE A 74 18.78 6.17 55.64
CA ILE A 74 19.17 4.84 56.07
C ILE A 74 20.53 4.87 56.78
N VAL A 75 21.50 5.61 56.20
CA VAL A 75 22.85 5.73 56.80
C VAL A 75 22.81 6.49 58.12
N ASP A 76 21.95 7.53 58.22
CA ASP A 76 21.76 8.35 59.42
C ASP A 76 20.93 7.64 60.48
N HIS A 77 20.44 6.41 60.23
CA HIS A 77 19.57 5.64 61.13
C HIS A 77 18.26 6.39 61.54
N SER A 78 17.77 7.31 60.69
CA SER A 78 16.63 8.17 60.97
C SER A 78 15.32 7.55 60.49
N THR A 79 14.60 6.85 61.39
CA THR A 79 13.34 6.15 61.09
C THR A 79 12.25 7.08 60.56
N SER A 80 12.10 8.28 61.13
CA SER A 80 11.06 9.23 60.73
C SER A 80 11.31 9.73 59.30
N ARG A 81 12.56 10.13 58.94
CA ARG A 81 12.92 10.54 57.58
C ARG A 81 12.77 9.40 56.58
N PHE A 82 13.14 8.19 56.98
CA PHE A 82 13.01 7.03 56.13
C PHE A 82 11.56 6.81 55.68
N PHE A 83 10.61 6.73 56.59
CA PHE A 83 9.19 6.51 56.23
C PHE A 83 8.63 7.66 55.41
N SER A 84 8.97 8.92 55.72
CA SER A 84 8.54 10.06 54.92
C SER A 84 9.05 10.02 53.48
N MET A 85 10.32 9.59 53.28
CA MET A 85 10.89 9.45 51.94
C MET A 85 10.32 8.24 51.17
N VAL A 86 9.97 7.15 51.86
CA VAL A 86 9.24 6.01 51.27
C VAL A 86 7.90 6.44 50.74
N VAL A 87 7.11 7.19 51.50
CA VAL A 87 5.81 7.73 51.06
C VAL A 87 6.00 8.66 49.86
N ALA A 88 6.97 9.58 49.94
CA ALA A 88 7.27 10.46 48.82
C ALA A 88 7.66 9.67 47.56
N TRP A 89 8.41 8.60 47.69
CA TRP A 89 8.83 7.73 46.56
C TRP A 89 7.64 7.02 45.93
N ILE A 90 6.73 6.48 46.73
CA ILE A 90 5.48 5.83 46.27
C ILE A 90 4.64 6.84 45.48
N VAL A 91 4.48 8.07 45.98
CA VAL A 91 3.73 9.13 45.29
C VAL A 91 4.38 9.49 43.94
N VAL A 92 5.71 9.68 43.91
CA VAL A 92 6.43 9.96 42.69
C VAL A 92 6.27 8.84 41.66
N PHE A 93 6.38 7.57 42.07
CA PHE A 93 6.16 6.43 41.16
C PHE A 93 4.73 6.35 40.65
N ALA A 94 3.73 6.64 41.48
CA ALA A 94 2.34 6.69 41.05
C ALA A 94 2.12 7.77 39.99
N CYS A 95 2.69 8.96 40.21
CA CYS A 95 2.63 10.08 39.24
C CYS A 95 3.36 9.72 37.94
N LEU A 96 4.56 9.13 38.01
CA LEU A 96 5.32 8.69 36.83
C LEU A 96 4.58 7.62 36.04
N THR A 97 3.99 6.65 36.74
CA THR A 97 3.20 5.58 36.10
C THR A 97 1.99 6.15 35.36
N LEU A 98 1.24 7.03 36.05
CA LEU A 98 0.08 7.67 35.45
C LEU A 98 0.47 8.50 34.21
N ALA A 99 1.51 9.32 34.32
CA ALA A 99 2.00 10.14 33.23
C ALA A 99 2.47 9.28 32.05
N ALA A 100 3.21 8.19 32.30
CA ALA A 100 3.69 7.28 31.26
C ALA A 100 2.52 6.58 30.53
N VAL A 101 1.49 6.13 31.25
CA VAL A 101 0.29 5.53 30.65
C VAL A 101 -0.44 6.53 29.78
N ILE A 102 -0.61 7.77 30.25
CA ILE A 102 -1.28 8.82 29.49
C ILE A 102 -0.48 9.16 28.22
N VAL A 103 0.86 9.31 28.31
CA VAL A 103 1.70 9.56 27.14
C VAL A 103 1.50 8.48 26.09
N ARG A 104 1.57 7.20 26.50
CA ARG A 104 1.40 6.08 25.60
C ARG A 104 0.03 6.06 24.94
N PHE A 105 -1.02 6.29 25.71
CA PHE A 105 -2.39 6.37 25.19
C PHE A 105 -2.55 7.49 24.14
N VAL A 106 -2.01 8.69 24.43
CA VAL A 106 -2.09 9.81 23.49
C VAL A 106 -1.22 9.56 22.25
N GLU A 107 -0.03 8.95 22.41
CA GLU A 107 0.84 8.52 21.32
C GLU A 107 0.11 7.56 20.36
N GLU A 108 -0.48 6.49 20.88
CA GLU A 108 -1.20 5.49 20.07
C GLU A 108 -2.40 6.12 19.33
N ARG A 109 -3.15 7.02 19.99
CA ARG A 109 -4.23 7.77 19.36
C ARG A 109 -3.75 8.73 18.27
N LEU A 110 -2.65 9.42 18.50
CA LEU A 110 -2.07 10.33 17.52
C LEU A 110 -1.55 9.56 16.30
N ALA A 111 -0.90 8.42 16.52
CA ALA A 111 -0.46 7.53 15.45
C ALA A 111 -1.63 7.01 14.61
N LEU A 112 -2.75 6.64 15.26
CA LEU A 112 -3.96 6.19 14.59
C LEU A 112 -4.60 7.30 13.74
N LEU A 113 -4.72 8.53 14.27
CA LEU A 113 -5.25 9.68 13.51
C LEU A 113 -4.38 9.99 12.29
N TRP A 114 -3.07 9.92 12.43
CA TRP A 114 -2.16 10.16 11.32
C TRP A 114 -2.26 9.07 10.26
N ARG A 115 -2.32 7.79 10.70
CA ARG A 115 -2.49 6.65 9.82
C ARG A 115 -3.78 6.75 9.02
N ASP A 116 -4.90 7.02 9.70
CA ASP A 116 -6.22 7.15 9.08
C ASP A 116 -6.20 8.22 7.98
N TRP A 117 -5.76 9.43 8.31
CA TRP A 117 -5.65 10.53 7.34
C TRP A 117 -4.74 10.20 6.15
N LEU A 118 -3.56 9.62 6.40
CA LEU A 118 -2.61 9.31 5.33
C LEU A 118 -3.10 8.18 4.44
N THR A 119 -3.77 7.18 5.03
CA THR A 119 -4.35 6.07 4.28
C THR A 119 -5.43 6.56 3.33
N HIS A 120 -6.38 7.37 3.80
CA HIS A 120 -7.41 7.96 2.94
C HIS A 120 -6.79 8.79 1.82
N GLN A 121 -5.82 9.65 2.13
CA GLN A 121 -5.16 10.48 1.11
C GLN A 121 -4.46 9.64 0.02
N LEU A 122 -3.86 8.51 0.39
CA LEU A 122 -3.19 7.63 -0.57
C LEU A 122 -4.18 6.77 -1.36
N VAL A 123 -5.26 6.30 -0.73
CA VAL A 123 -6.34 5.56 -1.41
C VAL A 123 -7.02 6.46 -2.43
N ASP A 124 -7.40 7.67 -2.04
CA ASP A 124 -8.01 8.65 -2.95
C ASP A 124 -7.07 8.94 -4.13
N GLY A 125 -5.79 9.21 -3.85
CA GLY A 125 -4.82 9.47 -4.89
C GLY A 125 -4.51 8.27 -5.78
N TYR A 126 -4.64 7.05 -5.27
CA TYR A 126 -4.44 5.81 -6.02
C TYR A 126 -5.61 5.53 -6.96
N LEU A 127 -6.85 5.78 -6.51
CA LEU A 127 -8.06 5.57 -7.29
C LEU A 127 -8.35 6.75 -8.24
N GLU A 128 -7.96 7.98 -7.86
CA GLU A 128 -8.26 9.19 -8.61
C GLU A 128 -7.65 9.17 -10.01
N GLY A 129 -8.46 9.49 -11.02
CA GLY A 129 -8.05 9.59 -12.42
C GLY A 129 -7.39 8.32 -12.98
N GLY A 130 -7.66 7.13 -12.40
CA GLY A 130 -7.10 5.86 -12.86
C GLY A 130 -5.59 5.73 -12.61
N ALA A 131 -5.07 6.32 -11.53
CA ALA A 131 -3.64 6.24 -11.19
C ALA A 131 -3.17 4.79 -11.00
N TYR A 132 -4.01 3.93 -10.40
CA TYR A 132 -3.73 2.50 -10.23
C TYR A 132 -3.42 1.78 -11.55
N LEU A 133 -4.12 2.13 -12.63
CA LEU A 133 -3.90 1.53 -13.93
C LEU A 133 -2.57 2.00 -14.54
N ARG A 134 -2.28 3.31 -14.46
CA ARG A 134 -1.02 3.89 -14.95
C ARG A 134 0.20 3.31 -14.24
N LEU A 135 0.10 3.11 -12.93
CA LEU A 135 1.17 2.51 -12.15
C LEU A 135 1.41 1.05 -12.52
N LYS A 136 0.33 0.29 -12.74
CA LYS A 136 0.41 -1.10 -13.22
C LYS A 136 1.03 -1.20 -14.62
N GLU A 137 0.71 -0.27 -15.52
CA GLU A 137 1.26 -0.26 -16.89
C GLU A 137 2.75 0.07 -16.94
N ARG A 138 3.24 0.96 -16.07
CA ARG A 138 4.66 1.31 -15.98
C ARG A 138 5.50 0.17 -15.44
N GLY A 139 4.94 -0.68 -14.59
CA GLY A 139 5.67 -1.79 -13.96
C GLY A 139 6.75 -1.36 -12.97
N ASP A 140 6.80 -0.07 -12.63
CA ASP A 140 7.88 0.50 -11.81
C ASP A 140 7.64 0.34 -10.31
N LEU A 141 6.43 -0.08 -9.91
CA LEU A 141 6.02 -0.16 -8.51
C LEU A 141 5.38 -1.50 -8.18
N ASP A 142 6.11 -2.27 -7.39
CA ASP A 142 5.62 -3.53 -6.84
C ASP A 142 4.72 -3.29 -5.60
N ASN A 143 3.63 -4.05 -5.52
CA ASN A 143 2.76 -4.20 -4.35
C ASN A 143 2.22 -2.86 -3.78
N PRO A 144 1.39 -2.09 -4.52
CA PRO A 144 0.78 -0.85 -4.03
C PRO A 144 -0.12 -1.07 -2.80
N ASP A 145 -0.74 -2.24 -2.68
CA ASP A 145 -1.51 -2.71 -1.53
C ASP A 145 -0.68 -2.70 -0.24
N GLN A 146 0.52 -3.28 -0.26
CA GLN A 146 1.46 -3.29 0.86
C GLN A 146 1.91 -1.87 1.23
N ARG A 147 2.09 -0.98 0.23
CA ARG A 147 2.48 0.42 0.49
C ARG A 147 1.41 1.17 1.27
N ILE A 148 0.14 1.02 0.86
CA ILE A 148 -1.00 1.72 1.47
C ILE A 148 -1.31 1.14 2.86
N THR A 149 -1.14 -0.16 3.07
CA THR A 149 -1.54 -0.82 4.33
C THR A 149 -0.39 -0.89 5.34
N GLU A 150 0.69 -1.62 5.02
CA GLU A 150 1.77 -1.92 5.95
C GLU A 150 2.78 -0.78 6.07
N ASP A 151 3.24 -0.23 4.92
CA ASP A 151 4.25 0.82 4.94
C ASP A 151 3.70 2.12 5.57
N VAL A 152 2.43 2.48 5.35
CA VAL A 152 1.78 3.61 6.04
C VAL A 152 1.73 3.39 7.54
N ARG A 153 1.32 2.18 7.98
CA ARG A 153 1.28 1.84 9.41
C ARG A 153 2.66 1.95 10.05
N ALA A 154 3.66 1.35 9.41
CA ALA A 154 5.04 1.38 9.90
C ALA A 154 5.59 2.82 9.93
N PHE A 155 5.35 3.59 8.88
CA PHE A 155 5.79 4.98 8.76
C PHE A 155 5.21 5.86 9.87
N THR A 156 3.89 5.87 10.04
CA THR A 156 3.22 6.76 11.00
C THR A 156 3.58 6.44 12.44
N ALA A 157 3.57 5.16 12.82
CA ALA A 157 3.92 4.72 14.17
C ALA A 157 5.40 4.96 14.48
N THR A 158 6.31 4.58 13.57
CA THR A 158 7.75 4.68 13.82
C THR A 158 8.24 6.13 13.79
N THR A 159 7.72 6.98 12.87
CA THR A 159 8.07 8.40 12.84
C THR A 159 7.72 9.08 14.14
N LEU A 160 6.48 8.87 14.61
CA LEU A 160 6.02 9.45 15.88
C LEU A 160 6.87 8.97 17.04
N SER A 161 7.09 7.66 17.14
CA SER A 161 7.92 7.06 18.20
C SER A 161 9.34 7.64 18.20
N PHE A 162 9.98 7.80 17.04
CA PHE A 162 11.32 8.40 16.96
C PHE A 162 11.33 9.88 17.36
N VAL A 163 10.32 10.65 16.95
CA VAL A 163 10.20 12.06 17.37
C VAL A 163 10.05 12.15 18.87
N LEU A 164 9.14 11.38 19.47
CA LEU A 164 8.89 11.41 20.91
C LEU A 164 10.11 10.89 21.71
N MET A 165 10.74 9.83 21.23
CA MET A 165 11.94 9.25 21.83
C MET A 165 13.11 10.24 21.78
N GLY A 166 13.31 10.94 20.65
CA GLY A 166 14.32 11.98 20.49
C GLY A 166 14.05 13.16 21.43
N MET A 167 12.80 13.61 21.53
CA MET A 167 12.41 14.68 22.46
C MET A 167 12.64 14.28 23.91
N ASN A 168 12.22 13.07 24.29
CA ASN A 168 12.45 12.55 25.64
C ASN A 168 13.95 12.48 25.97
N ALA A 169 14.79 12.04 25.02
CA ALA A 169 16.24 12.03 25.17
C ALA A 169 16.80 13.44 25.37
N ILE A 170 16.36 14.41 24.55
CA ILE A 170 16.78 15.82 24.70
C ILE A 170 16.41 16.36 26.08
N PHE A 171 15.17 16.17 26.54
CA PHE A 171 14.74 16.63 27.86
C PHE A 171 15.52 15.92 28.98
N GLY A 172 15.76 14.61 28.84
CA GLY A 172 16.59 13.84 29.78
C GLY A 172 18.02 14.32 29.85
N ILE A 173 18.64 14.63 28.70
CA ILE A 173 20.00 15.19 28.65
C ILE A 173 20.06 16.52 29.42
N PHE A 174 19.16 17.46 29.16
CA PHE A 174 19.13 18.73 29.88
C PHE A 174 18.90 18.55 31.37
N ALA A 175 17.91 17.73 31.76
CA ALA A 175 17.55 17.49 33.15
C ALA A 175 18.73 16.86 33.94
N PHE A 176 19.29 15.77 33.44
CA PHE A 176 20.33 15.03 34.16
C PHE A 176 21.75 15.60 34.00
N SER A 177 22.01 16.40 32.95
CA SER A 177 23.24 17.21 32.88
C SER A 177 23.33 18.20 34.02
N GLY A 178 22.21 18.88 34.34
CA GLY A 178 22.15 19.79 35.49
C GLY A 178 22.41 19.07 36.82
N VAL A 179 21.81 17.89 37.02
CA VAL A 179 22.02 17.07 38.23
C VAL A 179 23.49 16.62 38.36
N LEU A 180 24.07 16.06 37.30
CA LEU A 180 25.46 15.58 37.33
C LEU A 180 26.47 16.71 37.50
N TRP A 181 26.23 17.85 36.82
CA TRP A 181 27.09 19.02 36.96
C TRP A 181 27.11 19.57 38.38
N SER A 182 25.95 19.59 39.06
CA SER A 182 25.83 20.01 40.46
C SER A 182 26.53 19.08 41.45
N ILE A 183 26.69 17.78 41.12
CA ILE A 183 27.40 16.79 41.94
C ILE A 183 28.91 16.88 41.70
N SER A 184 29.30 16.74 40.42
CA SER A 184 30.72 16.78 40.02
C SER A 184 30.85 17.08 38.51
N PRO A 185 31.47 18.21 38.14
CA PRO A 185 31.78 18.55 36.74
C PRO A 185 32.65 17.48 36.05
N LEU A 186 33.53 16.81 36.81
CA LEU A 186 34.37 15.71 36.31
C LEU A 186 33.50 14.52 35.90
N LEU A 187 32.49 14.15 36.74
CA LEU A 187 31.58 13.04 36.45
C LEU A 187 30.77 13.32 35.19
N PHE A 188 30.29 14.56 35.05
CA PHE A 188 29.58 14.98 33.83
C PHE A 188 30.45 14.85 32.58
N SER A 189 31.69 15.37 32.62
CA SER A 189 32.63 15.30 31.49
C SER A 189 32.94 13.85 31.09
N VAL A 190 33.16 12.98 32.09
CA VAL A 190 33.36 11.55 31.87
C VAL A 190 32.10 10.90 31.27
N ALA A 191 30.91 11.25 31.71
CA ALA A 191 29.66 10.74 31.16
C ALA A 191 29.52 11.07 29.66
N VAL A 192 29.80 12.32 29.29
CA VAL A 192 29.72 12.78 27.88
C VAL A 192 30.78 12.07 27.03
N ALA A 193 32.02 12.01 27.49
CA ALA A 193 33.09 11.32 26.76
C ALA A 193 32.78 9.82 26.58
N TYR A 194 32.30 9.17 27.64
CA TYR A 194 31.89 7.76 27.61
C TYR A 194 30.75 7.53 26.64
N ALA A 195 29.73 8.40 26.63
CA ALA A 195 28.60 8.32 25.71
C ALA A 195 29.04 8.44 24.24
N ILE A 196 29.90 9.42 23.93
CA ILE A 196 30.41 9.64 22.57
C ILE A 196 31.23 8.43 22.12
N LEU A 197 32.13 7.94 22.95
CA LEU A 197 32.99 6.78 22.64
C LEU A 197 32.14 5.51 22.45
N GLY A 198 31.18 5.27 23.34
CA GLY A 198 30.27 4.13 23.24
C GLY A 198 29.40 4.16 21.97
N SER A 199 28.85 5.33 21.63
CA SER A 199 28.05 5.52 20.42
C SER A 199 28.90 5.31 19.17
N LEU A 200 30.10 5.89 19.10
CA LEU A 200 31.02 5.74 17.97
C LEU A 200 31.39 4.27 17.73
N LEU A 201 31.79 3.57 18.78
CA LEU A 201 32.18 2.15 18.70
C LEU A 201 31.01 1.27 18.30
N THR A 202 29.82 1.52 18.84
CA THR A 202 28.65 0.72 18.48
C THR A 202 28.26 0.89 17.00
N VAL A 203 28.27 2.12 16.49
CA VAL A 203 28.02 2.40 15.07
C VAL A 203 29.08 1.71 14.21
N LEU A 204 30.35 1.78 14.59
CA LEU A 204 31.46 1.16 13.85
C LEU A 204 31.30 -0.37 13.76
N ILE A 205 30.97 -1.03 14.89
CA ILE A 205 30.79 -2.48 14.97
C ILE A 205 29.47 -2.91 14.29
N GLY A 206 28.42 -2.11 14.42
CA GLY A 206 27.06 -2.39 13.91
C GLY A 206 26.85 -2.08 12.43
N ARG A 207 27.72 -1.26 11.82
CA ARG A 207 27.57 -0.81 10.41
C ARG A 207 27.26 -1.93 9.41
N PRO A 208 27.86 -3.15 9.48
CA PRO A 208 27.54 -4.23 8.55
C PRO A 208 26.08 -4.73 8.63
N LEU A 209 25.37 -4.50 9.76
CA LEU A 209 23.97 -4.95 9.91
C LEU A 209 23.03 -4.31 8.90
N VAL A 210 23.30 -3.09 8.46
CA VAL A 210 22.44 -2.38 7.49
C VAL A 210 22.34 -3.16 6.19
N ALA A 211 23.50 -3.49 5.61
CA ALA A 211 23.57 -4.25 4.37
C ALA A 211 23.01 -5.67 4.53
N LEU A 212 23.36 -6.34 5.64
CA LEU A 212 22.89 -7.71 5.90
C LEU A 212 21.37 -7.79 6.12
N ASN A 213 20.77 -6.81 6.79
CA ASN A 213 19.32 -6.75 6.96
C ASN A 213 18.60 -6.43 5.65
N TYR A 214 19.18 -5.58 4.80
CA TYR A 214 18.66 -5.34 3.46
C TYR A 214 18.67 -6.63 2.63
N ASP A 215 19.81 -7.32 2.57
CA ASP A 215 19.94 -8.62 1.89
C ASP A 215 18.97 -9.67 2.45
N GLN A 216 18.72 -9.65 3.76
CA GLN A 216 17.76 -10.56 4.40
C GLN A 216 16.34 -10.32 3.88
N SER A 217 15.92 -9.05 3.87
CA SER A 217 14.60 -8.68 3.39
C SER A 217 14.37 -9.01 1.90
N ASP A 218 15.40 -8.80 1.06
CA ASP A 218 15.35 -9.15 -0.37
C ASP A 218 15.23 -10.67 -0.59
N ARG A 219 16.00 -11.45 0.16
CA ARG A 219 15.93 -12.93 0.12
C ARG A 219 14.58 -13.46 0.60
N GLU A 220 14.03 -12.87 1.67
CA GLU A 220 12.70 -13.22 2.19
C GLU A 220 11.60 -12.89 1.18
N ALA A 221 11.67 -11.72 0.54
CA ALA A 221 10.75 -11.33 -0.52
C ALA A 221 10.83 -12.31 -1.72
N SER A 222 12.03 -12.65 -2.15
CA SER A 222 12.26 -13.62 -3.23
C SER A 222 11.76 -15.03 -2.91
N PHE A 223 11.92 -15.48 -1.67
CA PHE A 223 11.39 -16.77 -1.21
C PHE A 223 9.85 -16.77 -1.18
N ARG A 224 9.25 -15.71 -0.64
CA ARG A 224 7.79 -15.54 -0.60
C ARG A 224 7.20 -15.49 -2.01
N ALA A 225 7.80 -14.72 -2.93
CA ALA A 225 7.34 -14.62 -4.31
C ALA A 225 7.30 -15.99 -5.01
N GLU A 226 8.32 -16.83 -4.78
CA GLU A 226 8.34 -18.18 -5.37
C GLU A 226 7.26 -19.11 -4.79
N LEU A 227 6.95 -18.99 -3.49
CA LEU A 227 5.85 -19.73 -2.85
C LEU A 227 4.48 -19.27 -3.36
N VAL A 228 4.26 -17.97 -3.49
CA VAL A 228 3.03 -17.40 -4.03
C VAL A 228 2.83 -17.87 -5.47
N HIS A 229 3.88 -17.75 -6.29
CA HIS A 229 3.82 -18.21 -7.69
C HIS A 229 3.53 -19.71 -7.82
N ALA A 230 4.08 -20.54 -6.92
CA ALA A 230 3.76 -21.97 -6.88
C ALA A 230 2.29 -22.22 -6.46
N GLY A 231 1.76 -21.42 -5.53
CA GLY A 231 0.36 -21.51 -5.09
C GLY A 231 -0.63 -21.09 -6.18
N GLU A 232 -0.35 -19.98 -6.86
CA GLU A 232 -1.17 -19.49 -7.98
C GLU A 232 -1.22 -20.48 -9.17
N ASN A 233 -0.17 -21.28 -9.35
CA ASN A 233 -0.06 -22.26 -10.42
C ASN A 233 -0.10 -23.71 -9.90
N ALA A 234 -0.77 -23.96 -8.77
CA ALA A 234 -0.75 -25.26 -8.09
C ALA A 234 -1.19 -26.42 -8.97
N GLU A 235 -2.24 -26.23 -9.78
CA GLU A 235 -2.72 -27.23 -10.73
C GLU A 235 -1.66 -27.59 -11.77
N SER A 236 -1.03 -26.58 -12.38
CA SER A 236 0.04 -26.79 -13.37
C SER A 236 1.27 -27.46 -12.75
N VAL A 237 1.63 -27.09 -11.51
CA VAL A 237 2.73 -27.71 -10.77
C VAL A 237 2.44 -29.21 -10.53
N ALA A 238 1.22 -29.55 -10.14
CA ALA A 238 0.79 -30.91 -9.88
C ALA A 238 0.72 -31.74 -11.18
N LEU A 239 0.11 -31.19 -12.24
CA LEU A 239 -0.03 -31.90 -13.54
C LEU A 239 1.32 -32.17 -14.20
N LEU A 240 2.26 -31.23 -14.10
CA LEU A 240 3.61 -31.36 -14.67
C LEU A 240 4.61 -32.05 -13.71
N ARG A 241 4.18 -32.48 -12.52
CA ARG A 241 5.00 -33.14 -11.49
C ARG A 241 6.29 -32.36 -11.15
N LEU A 242 6.18 -31.04 -10.98
CA LEU A 242 7.31 -30.14 -10.77
C LEU A 242 7.74 -30.02 -9.30
N GLU A 243 7.11 -30.74 -8.34
CA GLU A 243 7.33 -30.62 -6.90
C GLU A 243 8.80 -30.85 -6.51
N ARG A 244 9.47 -31.80 -7.17
CA ARG A 244 10.89 -32.09 -6.89
C ARG A 244 11.79 -30.92 -7.30
N SER A 245 11.55 -30.33 -8.46
CA SER A 245 12.29 -29.16 -8.95
C SER A 245 12.04 -27.94 -8.09
N LEU A 246 10.78 -27.68 -7.74
CA LEU A 246 10.35 -26.59 -6.87
C LEU A 246 10.96 -26.72 -5.47
N ARG A 247 10.94 -27.91 -4.88
CA ARG A 247 11.59 -28.21 -3.60
C ARG A 247 13.09 -27.89 -3.65
N GLY A 248 13.78 -28.27 -4.72
CA GLY A 248 15.21 -27.98 -4.87
C GLY A 248 15.51 -26.47 -4.96
N ARG A 249 14.63 -25.71 -5.64
CA ARG A 249 14.76 -24.23 -5.71
C ARG A 249 14.50 -23.59 -4.35
N LEU A 250 13.41 -23.95 -3.71
CA LEU A 250 13.05 -23.43 -2.39
C LEU A 250 14.10 -23.75 -1.34
N SER A 251 14.67 -24.99 -1.33
CA SER A 251 15.75 -25.37 -0.43
C SER A 251 16.98 -24.48 -0.58
N ARG A 252 17.42 -24.20 -1.81
CA ARG A 252 18.55 -23.28 -2.05
C ARG A 252 18.27 -21.86 -1.55
N ARG A 253 17.04 -21.37 -1.68
CA ARG A 253 16.65 -20.06 -1.15
C ARG A 253 16.66 -20.04 0.39
N ILE A 254 16.16 -21.09 1.02
CA ILE A 254 16.21 -21.25 2.49
C ILE A 254 17.66 -21.30 2.97
N GLU A 255 18.53 -22.07 2.30
CA GLU A 255 19.96 -22.14 2.63
C GLU A 255 20.62 -20.75 2.54
N ALA A 256 20.29 -19.96 1.51
CA ALA A 256 20.79 -18.61 1.35
C ALA A 256 20.29 -17.66 2.44
N LEU A 257 19.00 -17.77 2.85
CA LEU A 257 18.43 -17.06 3.99
C LEU A 257 19.16 -17.39 5.29
N VAL A 258 19.31 -18.69 5.57
CA VAL A 258 19.99 -19.17 6.78
C VAL A 258 21.46 -18.74 6.82
N ALA A 259 22.15 -18.79 5.69
CA ALA A 259 23.54 -18.34 5.61
C ALA A 259 23.68 -16.85 5.93
N ASN A 260 22.78 -16.01 5.40
CA ASN A 260 22.78 -14.58 5.71
C ASN A 260 22.42 -14.31 7.17
N MET A 261 21.41 -15.00 7.72
CA MET A 261 21.01 -14.88 9.13
C MET A 261 22.17 -15.25 10.07
N LYS A 262 22.97 -16.29 9.75
CA LYS A 262 24.18 -16.62 10.52
C LYS A 262 25.20 -15.48 10.56
N ARG A 263 25.34 -14.71 9.46
CA ARG A 263 26.21 -13.52 9.42
C ARG A 263 25.65 -12.42 10.32
N ILE A 264 24.34 -12.16 10.25
CA ILE A 264 23.62 -11.20 11.12
C ILE A 264 23.85 -11.56 12.59
N ILE A 265 23.63 -12.82 12.97
CA ILE A 265 23.88 -13.33 14.34
C ILE A 265 25.34 -13.10 14.77
N GLY A 266 26.29 -13.30 13.85
CA GLY A 266 27.72 -13.04 14.12
C GLY A 266 28.01 -11.58 14.46
N VAL A 267 27.38 -10.63 13.75
CA VAL A 267 27.52 -9.20 14.05
C VAL A 267 26.76 -8.84 15.34
N HIS A 268 25.54 -9.34 15.53
CA HIS A 268 24.79 -9.13 16.77
C HIS A 268 25.55 -9.61 18.00
N ARG A 269 26.26 -10.74 17.91
CA ARG A 269 27.12 -11.22 19.02
C ARG A 269 28.23 -10.21 19.35
N ARG A 270 28.91 -9.64 18.34
CA ARG A 270 29.98 -8.63 18.56
C ARG A 270 29.41 -7.35 19.18
N VAL A 271 28.31 -6.83 18.63
CA VAL A 271 27.61 -5.66 19.18
C VAL A 271 27.14 -5.95 20.61
N GLY A 272 26.49 -7.10 20.84
CA GLY A 272 25.98 -7.50 22.15
C GLY A 272 27.09 -7.65 23.20
N THR A 273 28.25 -8.26 22.86
CA THR A 273 29.40 -8.36 23.77
C THR A 273 29.89 -6.97 24.17
N PHE A 274 30.04 -6.05 23.19
CA PHE A 274 30.44 -4.68 23.46
C PHE A 274 29.44 -3.93 24.32
N THR A 275 28.15 -3.94 23.95
CA THR A 275 27.10 -3.19 24.67
C THR A 275 26.89 -3.72 26.08
N THR A 276 27.02 -5.04 26.30
CA THR A 276 26.95 -5.63 27.64
C THR A 276 28.09 -5.14 28.51
N GLY A 277 29.33 -5.19 28.01
CA GLY A 277 30.51 -4.67 28.74
C GLY A 277 30.39 -3.16 29.01
N TYR A 278 29.91 -2.41 28.03
CA TYR A 278 29.64 -0.98 28.17
C TYR A 278 28.61 -0.71 29.28
N ASN A 279 27.52 -1.47 29.36
CA ASN A 279 26.52 -1.30 30.40
C ASN A 279 27.03 -1.62 31.82
N TYR A 280 27.99 -2.56 31.97
CA TYR A 280 28.65 -2.76 33.25
C TYR A 280 29.54 -1.58 33.65
N GLY A 281 30.20 -0.94 32.67
CA GLY A 281 31.00 0.27 32.92
C GLY A 281 30.13 1.43 33.46
N ILE A 282 28.87 1.53 33.00
CA ILE A 282 27.90 2.52 33.50
C ILE A 282 27.68 2.42 35.03
N GLN A 283 27.63 1.21 35.56
CA GLN A 283 27.45 0.97 36.98
C GLN A 283 28.71 1.23 37.80
N LEU A 284 29.90 1.03 37.22
CA LEU A 284 31.18 1.12 37.91
C LEU A 284 31.72 2.55 37.98
N LEU A 285 31.59 3.33 36.89
CA LEU A 285 32.23 4.65 36.78
C LEU A 285 31.77 5.68 37.83
N PRO A 286 30.47 5.88 38.12
CA PRO A 286 30.06 6.84 39.11
C PRO A 286 30.58 6.57 40.52
N PRO A 287 30.45 5.33 41.07
CA PRO A 287 31.07 5.02 42.37
C PRO A 287 32.59 5.21 42.42
N LEU A 288 33.33 4.93 41.34
CA LEU A 288 34.75 5.16 41.30
C LEU A 288 35.13 6.64 41.38
N ILE A 289 34.34 7.53 40.79
CA ILE A 289 34.63 8.96 40.75
C ILE A 289 34.11 9.67 42.02
N VAL A 290 32.92 9.31 42.48
CA VAL A 290 32.21 10.01 43.58
C VAL A 290 32.50 9.34 44.93
N GLY A 291 32.82 8.04 44.97
CA GLY A 291 33.12 7.29 46.19
C GLY A 291 34.24 7.89 47.03
N PRO A 292 35.37 8.29 46.46
CA PRO A 292 36.45 8.96 47.21
C PRO A 292 35.99 10.26 47.91
N LEU A 293 35.05 11.01 47.31
CA LEU A 293 34.48 12.22 47.92
C LEU A 293 33.62 11.90 49.15
N PHE A 294 32.88 10.77 49.11
CA PHE A 294 32.16 10.26 50.26
C PHE A 294 33.12 9.78 51.38
N ILE A 295 34.14 9.03 51.05
CA ILE A 295 35.16 8.58 52.03
C ILE A 295 35.86 9.74 52.71
N GLN A 296 36.05 10.86 51.97
CA GLN A 296 36.59 12.12 52.52
C GLN A 296 35.56 12.93 53.33
N GLY A 297 34.34 12.47 53.47
CA GLY A 297 33.27 13.19 54.21
C GLY A 297 32.78 14.48 53.51
N LYS A 298 33.05 14.67 52.20
CA LYS A 298 32.64 15.85 51.45
C LYS A 298 31.20 15.79 50.94
N ILE A 299 30.62 14.61 50.85
CA ILE A 299 29.25 14.36 50.35
C ILE A 299 28.61 13.24 51.14
N ASP A 300 27.26 13.24 51.16
CA ASP A 300 26.45 12.15 51.75
C ASP A 300 26.44 10.91 50.89
N PHE A 301 26.18 9.74 51.50
CA PHE A 301 26.06 8.46 50.79
C PHE A 301 24.98 8.48 49.69
N GLY A 302 23.87 9.14 49.95
CA GLY A 302 22.78 9.28 48.98
C GLY A 302 23.21 9.95 47.68
N VAL A 303 24.26 10.80 47.71
CA VAL A 303 24.81 11.43 46.50
C VAL A 303 25.53 10.41 45.60
N VAL A 304 26.11 9.36 46.16
CA VAL A 304 26.76 8.28 45.39
C VAL A 304 25.68 7.53 44.57
N THR A 305 24.56 7.20 45.20
CA THR A 305 23.46 6.50 44.53
C THR A 305 22.74 7.41 43.52
N GLN A 306 22.56 8.70 43.85
CA GLN A 306 22.00 9.71 42.94
C GLN A 306 22.88 9.87 41.70
N SER A 307 24.21 9.90 41.88
CA SER A 307 25.15 10.03 40.76
C SER A 307 25.09 8.84 39.79
N ALA A 308 24.98 7.61 40.32
CA ALA A 308 24.83 6.42 39.49
C ALA A 308 23.53 6.43 38.69
N MET A 309 22.43 6.86 39.33
CA MET A 309 21.12 6.98 38.67
C MET A 309 21.12 8.06 37.58
N ALA A 310 21.63 9.25 37.89
CA ALA A 310 21.70 10.35 36.93
C ALA A 310 22.65 10.04 35.75
N PHE A 311 23.76 9.38 36.01
CA PHE A 311 24.71 8.91 35.00
C PHE A 311 24.05 7.89 34.05
N SER A 312 23.31 6.93 34.58
CA SER A 312 22.59 5.93 33.81
C SER A 312 21.52 6.56 32.93
N GLN A 313 20.75 7.53 33.45
CA GLN A 313 19.72 8.26 32.68
C GLN A 313 20.32 9.08 31.56
N LEU A 314 21.39 9.82 31.83
CA LEU A 314 22.09 10.61 30.83
C LEU A 314 22.67 9.75 29.72
N LEU A 315 23.31 8.62 30.05
CA LEU A 315 23.85 7.70 29.07
C LEU A 315 22.77 6.99 28.26
N GLY A 316 21.64 6.63 28.88
CA GLY A 316 20.48 6.09 28.18
C GLY A 316 19.97 7.04 27.10
N ALA A 317 19.91 8.33 27.40
CA ALA A 317 19.51 9.35 26.45
C ALA A 317 20.51 9.52 25.29
N PHE A 318 21.81 9.53 25.56
CA PHE A 318 22.86 9.60 24.52
C PHE A 318 22.95 8.31 23.68
N SER A 319 22.68 7.16 24.28
CA SER A 319 22.77 5.85 23.60
C SER A 319 21.56 5.53 22.72
N LEU A 320 20.62 6.45 22.54
CA LEU A 320 19.40 6.25 21.78
C LEU A 320 19.68 5.77 20.35
N ILE A 321 20.61 6.41 19.65
CA ILE A 321 20.98 6.05 18.26
C ILE A 321 21.50 4.62 18.22
N VAL A 322 22.24 4.20 19.24
CA VAL A 322 22.84 2.88 19.35
C VAL A 322 21.77 1.81 19.55
N THR A 323 20.85 2.04 20.48
CA THR A 323 19.79 1.09 20.81
C THR A 323 18.73 0.97 19.71
N GLN A 324 18.53 2.02 18.91
CA GLN A 324 17.54 2.06 17.84
C GLN A 324 18.09 1.87 16.43
N PHE A 325 19.37 1.51 16.31
CA PHE A 325 20.04 1.42 15.01
C PHE A 325 19.33 0.49 14.02
N ALA A 326 18.90 -0.70 14.45
CA ALA A 326 18.16 -1.64 13.63
C ALA A 326 16.78 -1.07 13.18
N SER A 327 16.08 -0.43 14.10
CA SER A 327 14.78 0.22 13.83
C SER A 327 14.92 1.39 12.86
N ILE A 328 15.97 2.19 12.98
CA ILE A 328 16.29 3.31 12.06
C ILE A 328 16.56 2.77 10.65
N SER A 329 17.31 1.68 10.53
CA SER A 329 17.60 1.07 9.22
C SER A 329 16.36 0.52 8.53
N SER A 330 15.49 -0.17 9.27
CA SER A 330 14.21 -0.68 8.77
C SER A 330 13.26 0.46 8.37
N TYR A 331 13.22 1.51 9.19
CA TYR A 331 12.42 2.70 8.91
C TYR A 331 12.88 3.43 7.64
N ALA A 332 14.19 3.56 7.41
CA ALA A 332 14.73 4.17 6.20
C ALA A 332 14.24 3.46 4.93
N ALA A 333 14.20 2.12 4.93
CA ALA A 333 13.67 1.36 3.81
C ALA A 333 12.17 1.63 3.58
N THR A 334 11.36 1.64 4.64
CA THR A 334 9.93 1.98 4.56
C THR A 334 9.71 3.40 4.01
N LEU A 335 10.52 4.35 4.47
CA LEU A 335 10.45 5.74 4.01
C LEU A 335 10.75 5.88 2.52
N VAL A 336 11.80 5.23 2.02
CA VAL A 336 12.16 5.22 0.59
C VAL A 336 11.00 4.66 -0.24
N ARG A 337 10.43 3.53 0.17
CA ARG A 337 9.31 2.92 -0.55
C ARG A 337 8.06 3.81 -0.58
N LEU A 338 7.68 4.36 0.56
CA LEU A 338 6.48 5.21 0.66
C LEU A 338 6.66 6.54 -0.09
N THR A 339 7.86 7.13 -0.06
CA THR A 339 8.14 8.36 -0.81
C THR A 339 8.17 8.10 -2.32
N ALA A 340 8.70 6.97 -2.78
CA ALA A 340 8.66 6.57 -4.18
C ALA A 340 7.20 6.38 -4.66
N PHE A 341 6.36 5.71 -3.84
CA PHE A 341 4.95 5.54 -4.13
C PHE A 341 4.21 6.87 -4.20
N SER A 342 4.38 7.75 -3.20
CA SER A 342 3.76 9.08 -3.20
C SER A 342 4.19 9.93 -4.38
N ALA A 343 5.47 9.88 -4.77
CA ALA A 343 6.00 10.58 -5.92
C ALA A 343 5.41 10.06 -7.25
N ALA A 344 5.17 8.75 -7.35
CA ALA A 344 4.54 8.15 -8.52
C ALA A 344 3.05 8.50 -8.64
N LEU A 345 2.38 8.76 -7.52
CA LEU A 345 1.00 9.26 -7.52
C LEU A 345 0.90 10.73 -7.95
N GLU A 346 1.88 11.59 -7.61
CA GLU A 346 1.84 13.02 -7.93
C GLU A 346 1.81 13.33 -9.45
N PRO A 347 2.66 12.76 -10.31
CA PRO A 347 2.55 12.92 -11.77
C PRO A 347 1.27 12.34 -12.35
N ALA A 348 0.71 11.32 -11.70
CA ALA A 348 -0.57 10.76 -12.07
C ALA A 348 -1.74 11.70 -11.76
N ARG A 349 -1.62 12.53 -10.74
CA ARG A 349 -2.59 13.58 -10.42
C ARG A 349 -2.48 14.79 -11.35
N SER A 350 -1.26 15.20 -11.69
CA SER A 350 -1.02 16.35 -12.55
C SER A 350 -1.23 16.06 -14.05
N SER A 351 -0.99 14.84 -14.49
CA SER A 351 -1.47 14.37 -15.78
C SER A 351 -2.95 14.00 -15.64
N THR A 352 -3.80 15.01 -15.55
CA THR A 352 -5.22 14.81 -15.90
C THR A 352 -5.18 14.07 -17.24
N PRO A 353 -5.73 12.83 -17.37
CA PRO A 353 -5.93 12.29 -18.70
C PRO A 353 -6.65 13.41 -19.42
N ALA A 354 -6.19 13.79 -20.59
CA ALA A 354 -7.00 14.61 -21.45
C ALA A 354 -8.30 13.83 -21.56
N ARG A 355 -9.26 14.14 -20.67
CA ARG A 355 -10.61 13.60 -20.81
C ARG A 355 -10.91 13.93 -22.24
N PRO A 356 -11.24 12.94 -23.07
CA PRO A 356 -11.64 13.23 -24.44
C PRO A 356 -12.61 14.39 -24.30
N GLN A 357 -12.31 15.50 -25.00
CA GLN A 357 -13.13 16.70 -24.87
C GLN A 357 -14.54 16.23 -25.16
N ARG A 358 -15.46 16.37 -24.21
CA ARG A 358 -16.90 16.20 -24.42
C ARG A 358 -17.27 17.20 -25.51
N GLY A 359 -17.05 16.80 -26.77
CA GLY A 359 -17.62 17.49 -27.89
C GLY A 359 -19.11 17.14 -27.86
N GLU A 360 -19.96 18.12 -27.67
CA GLU A 360 -21.41 18.03 -27.94
C GLU A 360 -21.63 17.79 -29.43
N HIS A 361 -21.36 16.57 -29.89
CA HIS A 361 -21.77 16.13 -31.21
C HIS A 361 -22.89 15.12 -31.04
N LYS A 362 -24.06 15.50 -31.54
CA LYS A 362 -25.30 14.75 -31.82
C LYS A 362 -25.28 13.24 -31.55
N GLY A 363 -25.00 12.81 -30.31
CA GLY A 363 -25.28 11.45 -29.83
C GLY A 363 -24.57 10.29 -30.52
N SER A 364 -23.72 10.49 -31.51
CA SER A 364 -22.97 9.41 -32.20
C SER A 364 -21.60 9.15 -31.62
N LEU A 365 -21.16 7.88 -31.68
CA LEU A 365 -19.79 7.47 -31.37
C LEU A 365 -18.96 7.59 -32.66
N PHE A 366 -17.84 8.32 -32.62
CA PHE A 366 -17.01 8.42 -33.81
C PHE A 366 -15.51 8.37 -33.49
N TYR A 367 -14.76 7.85 -34.45
CA TYR A 367 -13.32 7.91 -34.51
C TYR A 367 -12.91 8.92 -35.57
N GLU A 368 -12.10 9.90 -35.20
CA GLU A 368 -11.60 10.93 -36.09
C GLU A 368 -10.08 10.85 -36.15
N ASP A 369 -9.59 10.39 -37.29
CA ASP A 369 -8.18 10.23 -37.60
C ASP A 369 -7.38 9.40 -36.55
N LEU A 370 -8.01 8.35 -36.00
CA LEU A 370 -7.43 7.55 -34.93
C LEU A 370 -6.30 6.68 -35.47
N THR A 371 -5.09 6.86 -34.92
CA THR A 371 -3.92 6.01 -35.21
C THR A 371 -3.41 5.38 -33.93
N LEU A 372 -3.28 4.05 -33.93
CA LEU A 372 -2.83 3.24 -32.80
C LEU A 372 -1.60 2.41 -33.19
N TYR A 373 -0.64 2.35 -32.27
CA TYR A 373 0.55 1.51 -32.41
C TYR A 373 0.57 0.39 -31.36
N SER A 374 1.37 -0.63 -31.64
CA SER A 374 1.67 -1.70 -30.67
C SER A 374 2.34 -1.13 -29.43
N ARG A 375 2.33 -1.89 -28.34
CA ARG A 375 2.92 -1.47 -27.04
C ARG A 375 4.42 -1.12 -27.16
N ASN A 376 5.12 -1.71 -28.12
CA ASN A 376 6.54 -1.44 -28.40
C ASN A 376 6.74 -0.23 -29.33
N GLY A 377 5.65 0.34 -29.87
CA GLY A 377 5.71 1.47 -30.82
C GLY A 377 6.18 1.13 -32.22
N GLU A 378 6.46 -0.15 -32.52
CA GLU A 378 7.08 -0.57 -33.78
C GLU A 378 6.07 -0.90 -34.90
N GLU A 379 4.88 -1.40 -34.52
CA GLU A 379 3.85 -1.85 -35.46
C GLU A 379 2.63 -0.93 -35.41
N CYS A 380 2.15 -0.48 -36.56
CA CYS A 380 0.90 0.27 -36.69
C CYS A 380 -0.28 -0.70 -36.69
N LEU A 381 -1.08 -0.65 -35.62
CA LEU A 381 -2.25 -1.52 -35.42
C LEU A 381 -3.50 -0.98 -36.11
N VAL A 382 -3.65 0.35 -36.18
CA VAL A 382 -4.76 1.05 -36.83
C VAL A 382 -4.22 2.36 -37.39
N ALA A 383 -4.47 2.67 -38.66
CA ALA A 383 -4.02 3.88 -39.30
C ALA A 383 -5.20 4.73 -39.75
N HIS A 384 -5.21 6.00 -39.32
CA HIS A 384 -6.16 7.02 -39.80
C HIS A 384 -7.64 6.57 -39.81
N LEU A 385 -8.12 5.89 -38.72
CA LEU A 385 -9.49 5.40 -38.63
C LEU A 385 -10.47 6.57 -38.52
N ASN A 386 -11.38 6.64 -39.50
CA ASN A 386 -12.45 7.62 -39.56
C ASN A 386 -13.81 6.92 -39.73
N VAL A 387 -14.51 6.66 -38.64
CA VAL A 387 -15.78 5.93 -38.62
C VAL A 387 -16.74 6.59 -37.65
N SER A 388 -18.00 6.82 -38.10
CA SER A 388 -19.10 7.29 -37.26
C SER A 388 -20.14 6.18 -37.08
N ILE A 389 -20.51 5.92 -35.81
CA ILE A 389 -21.52 4.94 -35.41
C ILE A 389 -22.71 5.71 -34.82
N GLU A 390 -23.85 5.58 -35.46
CA GLU A 390 -25.08 6.24 -35.05
C GLU A 390 -25.81 5.42 -33.98
N PRO A 391 -26.61 6.06 -33.09
CA PRO A 391 -27.46 5.33 -32.14
C PRO A 391 -28.37 4.33 -32.87
N GLY A 392 -28.56 3.16 -32.27
CA GLY A 392 -29.34 2.07 -32.84
C GLY A 392 -28.57 1.16 -33.81
N THR A 393 -27.31 1.45 -34.13
CA THR A 393 -26.50 0.62 -35.04
C THR A 393 -25.75 -0.47 -34.25
N ARG A 394 -25.74 -1.69 -34.76
CA ARG A 394 -25.05 -2.86 -34.19
C ARG A 394 -23.79 -3.12 -35.01
N VAL A 395 -22.61 -2.91 -34.41
CA VAL A 395 -21.34 -2.98 -35.12
C VAL A 395 -20.47 -4.09 -34.59
N LEU A 396 -19.97 -4.96 -35.50
CA LEU A 396 -18.92 -5.91 -35.20
C LEU A 396 -17.58 -5.33 -35.66
N VAL A 397 -16.57 -5.35 -34.78
CA VAL A 397 -15.19 -4.99 -35.10
C VAL A 397 -14.36 -6.26 -35.12
N THR A 398 -13.83 -6.62 -36.28
CA THR A 398 -12.92 -7.74 -36.44
C THR A 398 -11.49 -7.21 -36.62
N ALA A 399 -10.57 -7.68 -35.78
CA ALA A 399 -9.17 -7.25 -35.80
C ALA A 399 -8.29 -8.31 -35.14
N THR A 400 -6.98 -8.15 -35.21
CA THR A 400 -6.04 -8.93 -34.39
C THR A 400 -6.29 -8.69 -32.90
N ASP A 401 -5.93 -9.62 -32.04
CA ASP A 401 -6.13 -9.51 -30.59
C ASP A 401 -5.48 -8.24 -29.99
N GLU A 402 -4.33 -7.85 -30.52
CA GLU A 402 -3.63 -6.65 -30.07
C GLU A 402 -4.35 -5.39 -30.53
N ALA A 403 -4.81 -5.32 -31.78
CA ALA A 403 -5.58 -4.19 -32.29
C ALA A 403 -6.95 -4.05 -31.58
N ARG A 404 -7.63 -5.16 -31.28
CA ARG A 404 -8.89 -5.13 -30.50
C ARG A 404 -8.68 -4.54 -29.12
N ARG A 405 -7.63 -5.00 -28.40
CA ARG A 405 -7.29 -4.46 -27.07
C ARG A 405 -6.91 -3.00 -27.13
N ALA A 406 -6.15 -2.58 -28.15
CA ALA A 406 -5.76 -1.19 -28.34
C ALA A 406 -6.97 -0.29 -28.63
N LEU A 407 -7.89 -0.72 -29.51
CA LEU A 407 -9.15 -0.01 -29.81
C LEU A 407 -10.05 0.12 -28.57
N PHE A 408 -10.20 -0.98 -27.80
CA PHE A 408 -11.00 -0.95 -26.58
C PHE A 408 -10.40 0.05 -25.55
N ARG A 409 -9.09 0.03 -25.36
CA ARG A 409 -8.40 0.90 -24.42
C ARG A 409 -8.43 2.37 -24.87
N ALA A 410 -8.29 2.63 -26.15
CA ALA A 410 -8.39 3.98 -26.71
C ALA A 410 -9.78 4.57 -26.44
N LEU A 411 -10.86 3.77 -26.62
CA LEU A 411 -12.22 4.17 -26.31
C LEU A 411 -12.44 4.33 -24.80
N ALA A 412 -12.08 3.31 -24.01
CA ALA A 412 -12.42 3.26 -22.59
C ALA A 412 -11.61 4.27 -21.75
N LEU A 413 -10.35 4.53 -22.12
CA LEU A 413 -9.39 5.28 -21.30
C LEU A 413 -8.97 6.60 -21.94
N GLY A 414 -9.30 6.85 -23.20
CA GLY A 414 -8.81 8.01 -23.97
C GLY A 414 -7.28 7.99 -24.13
N ARG A 415 -6.65 6.82 -24.04
CA ARG A 415 -5.20 6.61 -24.05
C ARG A 415 -4.79 5.75 -25.22
N ASP A 416 -3.49 5.68 -25.45
CA ASP A 416 -2.86 4.93 -26.55
C ASP A 416 -3.16 5.51 -27.95
N ALA A 417 -3.98 6.57 -28.07
CA ALA A 417 -4.12 7.29 -29.32
C ALA A 417 -2.91 8.21 -29.49
N HIS A 418 -2.04 7.92 -30.45
CA HIS A 418 -0.91 8.78 -30.82
C HIS A 418 -1.38 10.00 -31.62
N ALA A 419 -2.53 9.89 -32.26
CA ALA A 419 -3.25 10.99 -32.92
C ALA A 419 -4.74 10.66 -32.97
N GLY A 420 -5.60 11.69 -33.03
CA GLY A 420 -7.02 11.57 -33.22
C GLY A 420 -7.88 11.95 -32.02
N ARG A 421 -9.19 12.02 -32.24
CA ARG A 421 -10.20 12.33 -31.23
C ARG A 421 -11.21 11.21 -31.15
N VAL A 422 -11.66 10.90 -29.94
CA VAL A 422 -12.75 9.96 -29.68
C VAL A 422 -13.74 10.62 -28.73
N PRO A 423 -14.59 11.54 -29.19
CA PRO A 423 -15.68 12.03 -28.37
C PRO A 423 -16.78 10.99 -28.33
N TYR A 424 -17.34 10.76 -27.15
CA TYR A 424 -18.39 9.77 -26.97
C TYR A 424 -19.47 10.25 -26.00
N PRO A 425 -20.74 9.83 -26.22
CA PRO A 425 -21.84 10.02 -25.31
C PRO A 425 -21.71 9.09 -24.07
N ARG A 426 -22.80 8.83 -23.35
CA ARG A 426 -22.83 7.81 -22.31
C ARG A 426 -22.50 6.42 -22.88
N VAL A 427 -21.27 5.96 -22.70
CA VAL A 427 -20.78 4.64 -23.13
C VAL A 427 -20.46 3.80 -21.92
N MET A 428 -20.97 2.57 -21.88
CA MET A 428 -20.52 1.53 -20.94
C MET A 428 -19.52 0.60 -21.62
N PHE A 429 -18.57 0.09 -20.84
CA PHE A 429 -17.52 -0.81 -21.32
C PHE A 429 -17.62 -2.14 -20.59
N LEU A 430 -17.78 -3.22 -21.35
CA LEU A 430 -17.74 -4.58 -20.84
C LEU A 430 -16.42 -5.23 -21.26
N PRO A 431 -15.47 -5.41 -20.33
CA PRO A 431 -14.22 -6.11 -20.61
C PRO A 431 -14.47 -7.61 -20.79
N GLU A 432 -13.52 -8.30 -21.41
CA GLU A 432 -13.53 -9.76 -21.59
C GLU A 432 -13.70 -10.53 -20.26
N ARG A 433 -13.15 -10.00 -19.17
CA ARG A 433 -13.32 -10.51 -17.80
C ARG A 433 -13.83 -9.38 -16.92
N PRO A 434 -15.13 -9.36 -16.59
CA PRO A 434 -15.69 -8.36 -15.69
C PRO A 434 -15.08 -8.45 -14.30
N TYR A 435 -14.88 -7.32 -13.66
CA TYR A 435 -14.52 -7.27 -12.25
C TYR A 435 -15.79 -7.39 -11.40
N VAL A 436 -15.84 -8.45 -10.61
CA VAL A 436 -16.96 -8.75 -9.72
C VAL A 436 -16.41 -8.74 -8.28
N PRO A 437 -16.51 -7.61 -7.55
CA PRO A 437 -16.09 -7.54 -6.16
C PRO A 437 -17.01 -8.33 -5.22
N ALA A 438 -16.56 -8.58 -4.00
CA ALA A 438 -17.44 -9.00 -2.92
C ALA A 438 -18.42 -7.85 -2.61
N ALA A 439 -19.71 -8.09 -2.85
CA ALA A 439 -20.79 -7.10 -2.73
C ALA A 439 -22.14 -7.83 -2.69
N THR A 440 -23.25 -7.11 -2.61
CA THR A 440 -24.57 -7.69 -2.85
C THR A 440 -24.84 -7.78 -4.37
N LEU A 441 -25.71 -8.71 -4.79
CA LEU A 441 -26.06 -8.82 -6.20
C LEU A 441 -26.73 -7.53 -6.71
N ARG A 442 -27.49 -6.85 -5.86
CA ARG A 442 -28.08 -5.54 -6.15
C ARG A 442 -27.02 -4.50 -6.50
N GLU A 443 -25.97 -4.38 -5.69
CA GLU A 443 -24.84 -3.46 -5.96
C GLU A 443 -24.11 -3.79 -7.25
N LEU A 444 -24.02 -5.07 -7.59
CA LEU A 444 -23.34 -5.52 -8.81
C LEU A 444 -24.11 -5.19 -10.09
N VAL A 445 -25.43 -5.25 -10.06
CA VAL A 445 -26.27 -4.97 -11.25
C VAL A 445 -26.68 -3.51 -11.38
N LEU A 446 -26.69 -2.75 -10.28
CA LEU A 446 -27.01 -1.31 -10.29
C LEU A 446 -25.69 -0.52 -10.30
N GLN A 447 -25.53 0.37 -11.25
CA GLN A 447 -24.38 1.29 -11.29
C GLN A 447 -24.64 2.46 -10.35
N ASP A 448 -23.58 3.07 -9.78
CA ASP A 448 -23.62 4.24 -8.87
C ASP A 448 -24.75 5.20 -9.25
N GLY A 449 -25.80 5.18 -8.46
CA GLY A 449 -27.03 5.93 -8.72
C GLY A 449 -28.09 5.49 -7.74
N PRO A 450 -29.33 5.95 -7.88
CA PRO A 450 -30.38 5.67 -6.91
C PRO A 450 -30.67 4.16 -6.86
N GLU A 451 -29.90 3.43 -6.08
CA GLU A 451 -30.04 1.98 -5.82
C GLU A 451 -31.46 1.60 -5.40
N HIS A 452 -32.22 2.56 -4.93
CA HIS A 452 -33.61 2.43 -4.49
C HIS A 452 -34.65 2.81 -5.56
N ALA A 453 -34.21 3.17 -6.79
CA ALA A 453 -35.15 3.60 -7.85
C ALA A 453 -35.55 2.46 -8.80
N VAL A 454 -34.91 1.29 -8.73
CA VAL A 454 -35.26 0.13 -9.56
C VAL A 454 -35.99 -0.89 -8.72
N ASP A 455 -37.21 -1.26 -9.14
CA ASP A 455 -38.03 -2.27 -8.46
C ASP A 455 -37.36 -3.66 -8.52
N ASP A 456 -37.42 -4.40 -7.44
CA ASP A 456 -36.86 -5.78 -7.33
C ASP A 456 -37.44 -6.69 -8.41
N SER A 457 -38.68 -6.49 -8.81
CA SER A 457 -39.33 -7.22 -9.90
C SER A 457 -38.62 -7.01 -11.24
N VAL A 458 -38.15 -5.80 -11.52
CA VAL A 458 -37.41 -5.46 -12.75
C VAL A 458 -36.04 -6.13 -12.75
N ILE A 459 -35.33 -6.09 -11.61
CA ILE A 459 -34.05 -6.76 -11.47
C ILE A 459 -34.23 -8.26 -11.65
N ALA A 460 -35.20 -8.87 -10.94
CA ALA A 460 -35.45 -10.30 -11.03
C ALA A 460 -35.83 -10.74 -12.45
N THR A 461 -36.67 -9.97 -13.14
CA THR A 461 -37.06 -10.24 -14.53
C THR A 461 -35.85 -10.16 -15.45
N THR A 462 -35.01 -9.14 -15.34
CA THR A 462 -33.79 -8.99 -16.14
C THR A 462 -32.81 -10.17 -15.94
N LEU A 463 -32.65 -10.61 -14.69
CA LEU A 463 -31.79 -11.76 -14.38
C LEU A 463 -32.39 -13.09 -14.89
N HIS A 464 -33.70 -13.28 -14.79
CA HIS A 464 -34.41 -14.41 -15.37
C HIS A 464 -34.25 -14.47 -16.89
N GLU A 465 -34.45 -13.34 -17.56
CA GLU A 465 -34.32 -13.21 -19.02
C GLU A 465 -32.92 -13.46 -19.56
N LEU A 466 -31.90 -13.36 -18.71
CA LEU A 466 -30.51 -13.67 -19.00
C LEU A 466 -30.08 -15.06 -18.49
N ASP A 467 -31.03 -15.91 -18.09
CA ASP A 467 -30.78 -17.28 -17.58
C ASP A 467 -29.83 -17.31 -16.36
N LEU A 468 -29.95 -16.29 -15.48
CA LEU A 468 -29.14 -16.18 -14.25
C LEU A 468 -29.88 -16.67 -12.98
N GLU A 469 -31.09 -17.22 -13.10
CA GLU A 469 -31.84 -17.78 -11.96
C GLU A 469 -31.07 -18.87 -11.18
N PRO A 470 -30.37 -19.82 -11.84
CA PRO A 470 -29.60 -20.82 -11.12
C PRO A 470 -28.46 -20.20 -10.30
N ALA A 471 -27.91 -19.07 -10.76
CA ALA A 471 -26.91 -18.30 -10.04
C ALA A 471 -27.50 -17.61 -8.79
N LEU A 472 -28.71 -17.03 -8.92
CA LEU A 472 -29.47 -16.45 -7.81
C LEU A 472 -29.75 -17.45 -6.69
N GLY A 473 -30.14 -18.68 -7.04
CA GLY A 473 -30.42 -19.74 -6.07
C GLY A 473 -29.19 -20.16 -5.27
N ARG A 474 -28.00 -20.10 -5.87
CA ARG A 474 -26.71 -20.40 -5.18
C ARG A 474 -26.27 -19.30 -4.22
N VAL A 475 -26.71 -18.08 -4.45
CA VAL A 475 -26.22 -16.89 -3.76
C VAL A 475 -27.12 -16.44 -2.62
N GLY A 476 -28.36 -16.91 -2.59
CA GLY A 476 -29.29 -16.68 -1.46
C GLY A 476 -30.10 -15.38 -1.52
N GLY A 477 -30.09 -14.63 -2.64
CA GLY A 477 -30.93 -13.45 -2.84
C GLY A 477 -30.20 -12.19 -3.28
N LEU A 478 -30.96 -11.10 -3.53
CA LEU A 478 -30.42 -9.84 -4.06
C LEU A 478 -29.54 -9.06 -3.06
N ASP A 479 -29.84 -9.15 -1.78
CA ASP A 479 -29.21 -8.34 -0.72
C ASP A 479 -28.25 -9.13 0.16
N VAL A 480 -27.88 -10.34 -0.27
CA VAL A 480 -26.87 -11.15 0.43
C VAL A 480 -25.49 -10.80 -0.10
N GLU A 481 -24.60 -10.35 0.79
CA GLU A 481 -23.20 -10.10 0.46
C GLU A 481 -22.46 -11.41 0.23
N GLY A 482 -21.75 -11.52 -0.89
CA GLY A 482 -21.03 -12.73 -1.27
C GLY A 482 -19.84 -12.45 -2.20
N ASP A 483 -18.93 -13.43 -2.28
CA ASP A 483 -17.84 -13.42 -3.25
C ASP A 483 -18.31 -14.06 -4.57
N PHE A 484 -18.97 -13.27 -5.38
CA PHE A 484 -19.53 -13.69 -6.66
C PHE A 484 -18.45 -14.01 -7.71
N GLY A 485 -17.26 -13.44 -7.54
CA GLY A 485 -16.13 -13.73 -8.43
C GLY A 485 -15.71 -15.21 -8.39
N HIS A 486 -15.87 -15.86 -7.23
CA HIS A 486 -15.62 -17.30 -7.06
C HIS A 486 -16.88 -18.17 -7.20
N ALA A 487 -18.05 -17.61 -6.88
CA ALA A 487 -19.31 -18.36 -6.90
C ALA A 487 -19.90 -18.51 -8.31
N LEU A 488 -19.60 -17.59 -9.23
CA LEU A 488 -20.10 -17.55 -10.59
C LEU A 488 -19.03 -17.97 -11.60
N SER A 489 -19.44 -18.73 -12.62
CA SER A 489 -18.61 -19.00 -13.80
C SER A 489 -18.32 -17.69 -14.57
N LEU A 490 -17.27 -17.68 -15.40
CA LEU A 490 -16.94 -16.50 -16.22
C LEU A 490 -18.10 -16.10 -17.15
N GLY A 491 -18.85 -17.07 -17.69
CA GLY A 491 -20.04 -16.78 -18.50
C GLY A 491 -21.15 -16.10 -17.70
N GLU A 492 -21.43 -16.59 -16.48
CA GLU A 492 -22.42 -15.97 -15.59
C GLU A 492 -21.99 -14.56 -15.14
N GLN A 493 -20.70 -14.35 -14.86
CA GLN A 493 -20.16 -13.01 -14.57
C GLN A 493 -20.35 -12.06 -15.76
N GLN A 494 -20.15 -12.53 -16.98
CA GLN A 494 -20.34 -11.76 -18.20
C GLN A 494 -21.84 -11.43 -18.41
N LEU A 495 -22.74 -12.41 -18.21
CA LEU A 495 -24.19 -12.16 -18.28
C LEU A 495 -24.65 -11.18 -17.18
N LEU A 496 -24.08 -11.26 -15.99
CA LEU A 496 -24.33 -10.28 -14.93
C LEU A 496 -23.92 -8.85 -15.34
N ALA A 497 -22.78 -8.72 -16.03
CA ALA A 497 -22.36 -7.44 -16.58
C ALA A 497 -23.29 -6.95 -17.70
N VAL A 498 -23.87 -7.86 -18.50
CA VAL A 498 -24.91 -7.54 -19.49
C VAL A 498 -26.21 -7.08 -18.79
N ALA A 499 -26.63 -7.76 -17.70
CA ALA A 499 -27.78 -7.32 -16.90
C ALA A 499 -27.61 -5.87 -16.41
N ARG A 500 -26.42 -5.53 -15.93
CA ARG A 500 -26.07 -4.16 -15.54
C ARG A 500 -26.23 -3.16 -16.69
N VAL A 501 -25.85 -3.53 -17.91
CA VAL A 501 -26.05 -2.66 -19.08
C VAL A 501 -27.53 -2.50 -19.42
N VAL A 502 -28.31 -3.58 -19.40
CA VAL A 502 -29.74 -3.55 -19.68
C VAL A 502 -30.46 -2.64 -18.68
N LEU A 503 -30.16 -2.77 -17.38
CA LEU A 503 -30.78 -1.93 -16.33
C LEU A 503 -30.33 -0.47 -16.38
N ALA A 504 -29.08 -0.20 -16.76
CA ALA A 504 -28.56 1.17 -16.89
C ALA A 504 -29.00 1.87 -18.18
N ALA A 505 -29.44 1.10 -19.21
CA ALA A 505 -29.87 1.57 -20.53
C ALA A 505 -29.01 2.70 -21.12
N PRO A 506 -27.66 2.51 -21.25
CA PRO A 506 -26.79 3.52 -21.83
C PRO A 506 -27.06 3.68 -23.33
N THR A 507 -26.68 4.81 -23.92
CA THR A 507 -26.81 4.99 -25.36
C THR A 507 -25.92 4.02 -26.14
N PHE A 508 -24.73 3.74 -25.62
CA PHE A 508 -23.76 2.84 -26.25
C PHE A 508 -23.14 1.88 -25.23
N VAL A 509 -22.87 0.66 -25.69
CA VAL A 509 -22.03 -0.30 -24.97
C VAL A 509 -20.94 -0.84 -25.89
N VAL A 510 -19.73 -0.97 -25.35
CA VAL A 510 -18.58 -1.59 -26.04
C VAL A 510 -18.28 -2.91 -25.36
N LEU A 511 -18.43 -4.00 -26.10
CA LEU A 511 -18.21 -5.37 -25.65
C LEU A 511 -16.83 -5.84 -26.14
N HIS A 512 -15.93 -6.21 -25.22
CA HIS A 512 -14.62 -6.73 -25.57
C HIS A 512 -14.62 -8.25 -25.54
N ASN A 513 -14.56 -8.87 -26.72
CA ASN A 513 -14.43 -10.31 -26.94
C ASN A 513 -15.41 -11.20 -26.13
N PRO A 514 -16.72 -10.90 -26.13
CA PRO A 514 -17.68 -11.63 -25.29
C PRO A 514 -17.78 -13.13 -25.66
N GLY A 515 -17.48 -13.52 -26.90
CA GLY A 515 -17.49 -14.89 -27.33
C GLY A 515 -16.36 -15.77 -26.75
N SER A 516 -15.36 -15.18 -26.06
CA SER A 516 -14.35 -15.96 -25.35
C SER A 516 -14.84 -16.56 -24.04
N THR A 517 -15.93 -16.01 -23.47
CA THR A 517 -16.45 -16.39 -22.15
C THR A 517 -17.89 -16.87 -22.21
N LEU A 518 -18.69 -16.42 -23.17
CA LEU A 518 -20.07 -16.84 -23.40
C LEU A 518 -20.14 -17.97 -24.43
N ALA A 519 -20.96 -18.96 -24.16
CA ALA A 519 -21.36 -19.93 -25.18
C ALA A 519 -22.12 -19.23 -26.31
N PRO A 520 -22.14 -19.78 -27.55
CA PRO A 520 -22.83 -19.14 -28.68
C PRO A 520 -24.27 -18.77 -28.38
N GLU A 521 -25.03 -19.60 -27.72
CA GLU A 521 -26.44 -19.39 -27.36
C GLU A 521 -26.57 -18.26 -26.33
N GLN A 522 -25.68 -18.20 -25.38
CA GLN A 522 -25.61 -17.13 -24.37
C GLN A 522 -25.26 -15.78 -24.98
N LEU A 523 -24.34 -15.78 -25.96
CA LEU A 523 -23.98 -14.57 -26.69
C LEU A 523 -25.14 -14.04 -27.52
N GLU A 524 -25.86 -14.92 -28.23
CA GLU A 524 -27.05 -14.55 -28.98
C GLU A 524 -28.14 -13.98 -28.06
N LEU A 525 -28.38 -14.61 -26.92
CA LEU A 525 -29.31 -14.13 -25.90
C LEU A 525 -28.93 -12.74 -25.40
N ALA A 526 -27.67 -12.54 -25.02
CA ALA A 526 -27.15 -11.26 -24.53
C ALA A 526 -27.32 -10.13 -25.56
N LEU A 527 -26.96 -10.39 -26.83
CA LEU A 527 -27.11 -9.42 -27.92
C LEU A 527 -28.59 -9.12 -28.25
N ALA A 528 -29.49 -10.12 -28.18
CA ALA A 528 -30.92 -9.95 -28.33
C ALA A 528 -31.48 -9.01 -27.25
N ARG A 529 -31.10 -9.23 -25.96
CA ARG A 529 -31.56 -8.39 -24.84
C ARG A 529 -31.05 -6.97 -24.94
N LEU A 530 -29.81 -6.75 -25.37
CA LEU A 530 -29.29 -5.41 -25.63
C LEU A 530 -30.05 -4.70 -26.76
N THR A 531 -30.47 -5.45 -27.80
CA THR A 531 -31.26 -4.93 -28.90
C THR A 531 -32.68 -4.52 -28.44
N GLU A 532 -33.35 -5.37 -27.64
CA GLU A 532 -34.65 -5.10 -27.05
C GLU A 532 -34.62 -3.88 -26.13
N ALA A 533 -33.55 -3.71 -25.36
CA ALA A 533 -33.32 -2.53 -24.53
C ALA A 533 -32.94 -1.26 -25.32
N SER A 534 -32.92 -1.34 -26.67
CA SER A 534 -32.55 -0.23 -27.57
C SER A 534 -31.15 0.32 -27.33
N VAL A 535 -30.23 -0.50 -26.82
CA VAL A 535 -28.82 -0.14 -26.58
C VAL A 535 -28.00 -0.37 -27.86
N THR A 536 -27.30 0.66 -28.30
CA THR A 536 -26.33 0.54 -29.40
C THR A 536 -25.09 -0.20 -28.95
N TYR A 537 -24.69 -1.25 -29.64
CA TYR A 537 -23.52 -2.01 -29.21
C TYR A 537 -22.43 -2.13 -30.27
N LEU A 538 -21.19 -1.99 -29.81
CA LEU A 538 -19.97 -2.22 -30.56
C LEU A 538 -19.28 -3.45 -29.99
N THR A 539 -19.25 -4.54 -30.73
CA THR A 539 -18.58 -5.79 -30.32
C THR A 539 -17.21 -5.86 -30.94
N LEU A 540 -16.18 -5.84 -30.10
CA LEU A 540 -14.80 -6.14 -30.52
C LEU A 540 -14.62 -7.68 -30.42
N GLY A 541 -14.95 -8.40 -31.50
CA GLY A 541 -15.05 -9.85 -31.53
C GLY A 541 -14.10 -10.53 -32.49
N GLY A 542 -14.12 -11.88 -32.47
CA GLY A 542 -13.42 -12.75 -33.43
C GLY A 542 -14.31 -13.17 -34.60
N ALA A 543 -13.78 -14.07 -35.46
CA ALA A 543 -14.49 -14.65 -36.58
C ALA A 543 -15.73 -15.51 -36.19
N ASP A 544 -15.76 -15.93 -34.91
CA ASP A 544 -16.85 -16.79 -34.37
C ASP A 544 -18.08 -15.99 -33.90
N SER A 545 -18.08 -14.66 -34.08
CA SER A 545 -19.22 -13.83 -33.71
C SER A 545 -20.41 -14.06 -34.65
N PRO A 546 -21.67 -14.11 -34.15
CA PRO A 546 -22.85 -14.34 -34.97
C PRO A 546 -23.13 -13.14 -35.90
N LEU A 547 -22.69 -13.24 -37.15
CA LEU A 547 -22.77 -12.14 -38.13
C LEU A 547 -24.20 -11.60 -38.32
N GLY A 548 -25.22 -12.43 -38.14
CA GLY A 548 -26.64 -12.01 -38.25
C GLY A 548 -27.12 -11.06 -37.15
N ALA A 549 -26.37 -10.85 -36.10
CA ALA A 549 -26.71 -9.92 -35.01
C ALA A 549 -26.22 -8.48 -35.25
N TYR A 550 -25.51 -8.21 -36.35
CA TYR A 550 -24.88 -6.94 -36.62
C TYR A 550 -25.35 -6.30 -37.93
N ASP A 551 -25.44 -4.98 -37.95
CA ASP A 551 -25.85 -4.18 -39.10
C ASP A 551 -24.64 -3.69 -39.92
N SER A 552 -23.46 -3.69 -39.29
CA SER A 552 -22.23 -3.24 -39.93
C SER A 552 -21.01 -3.97 -39.38
N ILE A 553 -19.97 -4.11 -40.20
CA ILE A 553 -18.71 -4.73 -39.83
C ILE A 553 -17.56 -3.73 -40.09
N LEU A 554 -16.74 -3.49 -39.07
CA LEU A 554 -15.46 -2.78 -39.20
C LEU A 554 -14.34 -3.83 -39.18
N GLU A 555 -13.70 -4.00 -40.30
CA GLU A 555 -12.55 -4.92 -40.46
C GLU A 555 -11.26 -4.13 -40.34
N VAL A 556 -10.37 -4.53 -39.42
CA VAL A 556 -9.03 -3.97 -39.27
C VAL A 556 -8.02 -5.06 -39.59
N HIS A 557 -7.22 -4.82 -40.61
CA HIS A 557 -6.23 -5.77 -41.15
C HIS A 557 -4.83 -5.53 -40.53
N ALA A 558 -3.97 -6.52 -40.63
CA ALA A 558 -2.56 -6.38 -40.29
C ALA A 558 -1.94 -5.21 -41.09
N GLY A 559 -1.12 -4.39 -40.42
CA GLY A 559 -0.57 -3.14 -40.98
C GLY A 559 -1.48 -1.92 -40.87
N GLY A 560 -2.60 -2.04 -40.10
CA GLY A 560 -3.43 -0.90 -39.69
C GLY A 560 -4.45 -0.41 -40.73
N THR A 561 -4.54 -1.06 -41.91
CA THR A 561 -5.61 -0.73 -42.88
C THR A 561 -6.95 -1.21 -42.42
N TRP A 562 -8.02 -0.53 -42.77
CA TRP A 562 -9.36 -0.85 -42.32
C TRP A 562 -10.41 -0.73 -43.43
N GLY A 563 -11.54 -1.42 -43.25
CA GLY A 563 -12.70 -1.37 -44.13
C GLY A 563 -13.98 -1.36 -43.30
N PHE A 564 -14.96 -0.53 -43.70
CA PHE A 564 -16.29 -0.46 -43.04
C PHE A 564 -17.37 -0.89 -44.04
N ARG A 565 -18.10 -1.99 -43.71
CA ARG A 565 -19.17 -2.53 -44.55
C ARG A 565 -20.51 -2.43 -43.82
N ARG A 566 -21.57 -2.03 -44.54
CA ARG A 566 -22.96 -2.00 -44.03
C ARG A 566 -23.78 -3.18 -44.56
N ASP A 567 -24.93 -3.47 -43.93
CA ASP A 567 -25.79 -4.65 -44.14
C ASP A 567 -26.13 -4.94 -45.63
N SER A 568 -26.25 -3.93 -46.48
CA SER A 568 -26.51 -4.12 -47.94
C SER A 568 -25.40 -4.85 -48.70
N GLN A 569 -24.23 -5.06 -48.05
CA GLN A 569 -23.04 -5.74 -48.59
C GLN A 569 -22.70 -7.04 -47.85
N LEU A 570 -23.50 -7.43 -46.84
CA LEU A 570 -23.30 -8.65 -46.10
C LEU A 570 -23.91 -9.85 -46.86
N PRO A 571 -23.33 -11.06 -46.83
CA PRO A 571 -23.94 -12.24 -47.45
C PRO A 571 -25.32 -12.50 -46.82
N SER A 572 -26.35 -12.68 -47.67
CA SER A 572 -27.72 -12.87 -47.29
C SER A 572 -27.93 -13.86 -46.15
N ARG A 573 -28.64 -13.46 -45.10
CA ARG A 573 -29.04 -14.31 -43.97
C ARG A 573 -29.53 -15.69 -44.47
N PRO A 574 -29.08 -16.81 -43.91
CA PRO A 574 -29.77 -18.07 -44.06
C PRO A 574 -31.16 -17.90 -43.40
N ARG A 575 -32.21 -17.90 -44.21
CA ARG A 575 -33.61 -17.84 -43.72
C ARG A 575 -33.79 -18.99 -42.71
N SER A 576 -34.08 -18.66 -41.46
CA SER A 576 -34.53 -19.59 -40.45
C SER A 576 -35.67 -20.43 -41.05
N ARG A 577 -35.48 -21.73 -41.23
CA ARG A 577 -36.59 -22.63 -41.58
C ARG A 577 -37.61 -22.57 -40.45
N PRO A 578 -38.90 -22.33 -40.77
CA PRO A 578 -39.93 -22.48 -39.75
C PRO A 578 -39.87 -23.89 -39.18
N VAL A 579 -39.85 -23.97 -37.86
CA VAL A 579 -39.97 -25.24 -37.14
C VAL A 579 -41.29 -25.86 -37.58
N SER A 580 -41.21 -26.91 -38.36
CA SER A 580 -42.33 -27.73 -38.75
C SER A 580 -42.94 -28.35 -37.48
N SER A 581 -44.13 -27.92 -37.10
CA SER A 581 -44.97 -28.60 -36.11
C SER A 581 -45.18 -30.05 -36.57
N ALA A 582 -44.57 -31.00 -35.88
CA ALA A 582 -44.87 -32.44 -36.06
C ALA A 582 -46.30 -32.70 -35.59
N PRO A 583 -47.07 -33.49 -36.35
CA PRO A 583 -48.43 -33.87 -35.93
C PRO A 583 -48.35 -34.86 -34.78
N THR A 584 -49.18 -34.64 -33.77
CA THR A 584 -49.61 -35.57 -32.76
C THR A 584 -50.19 -36.85 -33.39
N GLU A 585 -49.60 -38.03 -33.10
CA GLU A 585 -50.25 -39.33 -32.91
C GLU A 585 -49.65 -40.01 -31.67
#